data_a700a8260608a75db881c5146326a3e7
#
_entry.id   a700a8260608a75db881c5146326a3e7
#
_cell.length_a   1.000
_cell.length_b   1.000
_cell.length_c   1.000
_cell.angle_alpha   90.00
_cell.angle_beta   90.00
_cell.angle_gamma   90.00
#
_symmetry.space_group_name_H-M   'P 1'
#
loop_
_entity.id
_entity.type
_entity.pdbx_description
1 polymer ?
#
loop_
_entity_poly.entity_id
_entity_poly.type
_entity_poly.pdbx_seq_one_letter_code
_entity_poly.pdbx_strand_id
1 'polypeptide(L)'
;AMKGNTKRSVQMTRSGAFGLQHYGTFSWSGDILASWQEMKQQVPSGLNYSLCGIPFWNTDLGGFFYWEFEQDPKNPALQELQTRWMEWGTFMPLMRNHCSSPMVSELYLFGKEGDWAYDAMKKFIRLRYRLLPYIYSNAGAAVQHSNTLMRALVMDYAHDRKAATRNDEYLFGRNLLVKPVTDPMYTWKDDNKRGHLIYPDVKQAAAPVEVYLPEGNDWYDFWTNERLNGGQTLRRPCPIDIMPGYVKAGSNPPGGTDGQESAGKTW
;
A
#
# COMPACT_ATOMS: atom_id res chain seq x y z
N ALA A 1 -0.19 -28.33 -14.24
CA ALA A 1 0.74 -28.94 -13.29
C ALA A 1 0.09 -29.33 -11.95
N MET A 2 -1.25 -29.29 -11.85
CA MET A 2 -1.94 -29.47 -10.56
C MET A 2 -3.07 -30.50 -10.59
N LYS A 3 -3.10 -31.33 -11.63
CA LYS A 3 -4.09 -32.44 -11.70
C LYS A 3 -3.84 -33.41 -10.54
N GLY A 4 -4.80 -33.52 -9.62
CA GLY A 4 -4.75 -34.43 -8.48
C GLY A 4 -4.27 -33.83 -7.15
N ASN A 5 -3.92 -32.53 -7.10
CA ASN A 5 -3.58 -31.90 -5.84
C ASN A 5 -4.85 -31.36 -5.14
N THR A 6 -5.14 -31.85 -3.95
CA THR A 6 -6.25 -31.40 -3.10
C THR A 6 -5.90 -30.18 -2.25
N LYS A 7 -4.64 -29.75 -2.24
CA LYS A 7 -4.19 -28.57 -1.49
C LYS A 7 -4.28 -27.32 -2.35
N ARG A 8 -4.53 -26.19 -1.69
CA ARG A 8 -4.42 -24.88 -2.34
C ARG A 8 -2.97 -24.65 -2.75
N SER A 9 -2.77 -24.11 -3.94
CA SER A 9 -1.45 -23.75 -4.44
C SER A 9 -1.47 -22.31 -4.93
N VAL A 10 -0.37 -21.64 -4.76
CA VAL A 10 -0.10 -20.32 -5.28
C VAL A 10 1.25 -20.34 -5.98
N GLN A 11 1.34 -19.65 -7.09
CA GLN A 11 2.57 -19.50 -7.84
C GLN A 11 2.94 -18.03 -7.91
N MET A 12 4.22 -17.72 -7.80
CA MET A 12 4.77 -16.40 -8.02
C MET A 12 5.68 -16.45 -9.25
N THR A 13 5.50 -15.51 -10.16
CA THR A 13 6.30 -15.40 -11.37
C THR A 13 6.76 -13.99 -11.60
N ARG A 14 7.99 -13.85 -12.08
CA ARG A 14 8.60 -12.55 -12.43
C ARG A 14 8.04 -11.99 -13.73
N SER A 15 7.60 -12.87 -14.62
CA SER A 15 7.03 -12.51 -15.91
C SER A 15 5.59 -12.96 -15.99
N GLY A 16 4.75 -12.13 -16.56
CA GLY A 16 3.33 -12.40 -16.71
C GLY A 16 2.81 -11.95 -18.06
N ALA A 17 1.81 -12.66 -18.54
CA ALA A 17 1.03 -12.30 -19.71
C ALA A 17 -0.46 -12.37 -19.38
N PHE A 18 -1.30 -11.89 -20.27
CA PHE A 18 -2.75 -12.01 -20.14
C PHE A 18 -3.16 -13.47 -19.90
N GLY A 19 -4.04 -13.70 -18.93
CA GLY A 19 -4.49 -15.04 -18.56
C GLY A 19 -3.69 -15.70 -17.43
N LEU A 20 -2.63 -15.05 -16.93
CA LEU A 20 -1.81 -15.56 -15.84
C LEU A 20 -2.63 -15.94 -14.60
N GLN A 21 -3.65 -15.15 -14.27
CA GLN A 21 -4.56 -15.36 -13.15
C GLN A 21 -5.30 -16.69 -13.19
N HIS A 22 -5.51 -17.27 -14.39
CA HIS A 22 -6.15 -18.58 -14.56
C HIS A 22 -5.39 -19.70 -13.83
N TYR A 23 -4.10 -19.55 -13.66
CA TYR A 23 -3.23 -20.57 -13.03
C TYR A 23 -3.02 -20.33 -11.53
N GLY A 24 -3.78 -19.41 -10.91
CA GLY A 24 -3.58 -19.07 -9.49
C GLY A 24 -2.23 -18.40 -9.24
N THR A 25 -1.74 -17.68 -10.23
CA THR A 25 -0.42 -17.06 -10.23
C THR A 25 -0.54 -15.57 -9.94
N PHE A 26 0.41 -15.05 -9.17
CA PHE A 26 0.63 -13.62 -9.02
C PHE A 26 2.02 -13.22 -9.55
N SER A 27 2.17 -11.95 -9.86
CA SER A 27 3.43 -11.39 -10.33
C SER A 27 3.96 -10.32 -9.38
N TRP A 28 5.26 -10.04 -9.48
CA TRP A 28 5.87 -8.90 -8.77
C TRP A 28 6.84 -8.16 -9.71
N SER A 29 7.22 -6.96 -9.31
CA SER A 29 8.05 -6.06 -10.12
C SER A 29 9.51 -6.51 -10.31
N GLY A 30 9.91 -7.63 -9.71
CA GLY A 30 11.30 -8.11 -9.78
C GLY A 30 12.23 -7.38 -8.81
N ASP A 31 13.53 -7.41 -9.12
CA ASP A 31 14.60 -6.92 -8.24
C ASP A 31 14.78 -5.41 -8.41
N ILE A 32 13.93 -4.65 -7.76
CA ILE A 32 13.89 -3.19 -7.83
C ILE A 32 14.83 -2.55 -6.79
N LEU A 33 15.27 -1.33 -7.08
CA LEU A 33 16.10 -0.55 -6.16
C LEU A 33 15.26 0.02 -5.01
N ALA A 34 15.81 0.01 -3.81
CA ALA A 34 15.25 0.74 -2.68
C ALA A 34 15.45 2.24 -2.91
N SER A 35 14.45 2.92 -3.44
CA SER A 35 14.46 4.36 -3.67
C SER A 35 13.05 4.94 -3.75
N TRP A 36 12.91 6.23 -3.43
CA TRP A 36 11.65 6.94 -3.56
C TRP A 36 11.16 7.02 -5.01
N GLN A 37 12.08 7.17 -5.94
CA GLN A 37 11.76 7.17 -7.37
C GLN A 37 11.14 5.85 -7.79
N GLU A 38 11.72 4.74 -7.36
CA GLU A 38 11.20 3.41 -7.66
C GLU A 38 9.82 3.21 -7.03
N MET A 39 9.67 3.53 -5.73
CA MET A 39 8.37 3.45 -5.05
C MET A 39 7.28 4.21 -5.80
N LYS A 40 7.57 5.42 -6.26
CA LYS A 40 6.64 6.27 -7.01
C LYS A 40 6.23 5.65 -8.34
N GLN A 41 7.14 4.96 -9.02
CA GLN A 41 6.88 4.27 -10.28
C GLN A 41 6.11 2.96 -10.09
N GLN A 42 6.26 2.31 -8.94
CA GLN A 42 5.57 1.07 -8.65
C GLN A 42 4.06 1.23 -8.49
N VAL A 43 3.56 2.40 -8.04
CA VAL A 43 2.12 2.65 -7.92
C VAL A 43 1.42 2.53 -9.29
N PRO A 44 1.76 3.32 -10.32
CA PRO A 44 1.16 3.17 -11.64
C PRO A 44 1.45 1.81 -12.29
N SER A 45 2.59 1.18 -11.99
CA SER A 45 2.89 -0.18 -12.49
C SER A 45 1.87 -1.20 -12.01
N GLY A 46 1.55 -1.23 -10.71
CA GLY A 46 0.52 -2.11 -10.16
C GLY A 46 -0.87 -1.83 -10.71
N LEU A 47 -1.21 -0.55 -10.93
CA LEU A 47 -2.47 -0.16 -11.56
C LEU A 47 -2.56 -0.64 -13.03
N ASN A 48 -1.46 -0.56 -13.78
CA ASN A 48 -1.40 -1.07 -15.15
C ASN A 48 -1.57 -2.59 -15.20
N TYR A 49 -0.97 -3.35 -14.28
CA TYR A 49 -1.23 -4.78 -14.16
C TYR A 49 -2.71 -5.08 -13.96
N SER A 50 -3.36 -4.33 -13.08
CA SER A 50 -4.80 -4.46 -12.85
C SER A 50 -5.64 -4.12 -14.08
N LEU A 51 -5.30 -3.05 -14.80
CA LEU A 51 -5.96 -2.67 -16.06
C LEU A 51 -5.78 -3.74 -17.15
N CYS A 52 -4.66 -4.46 -17.13
CA CYS A 52 -4.41 -5.60 -18.02
C CYS A 52 -5.10 -6.90 -17.55
N GLY A 53 -5.94 -6.86 -16.52
CA GLY A 53 -6.69 -8.03 -16.02
C GLY A 53 -5.86 -8.97 -15.15
N ILE A 54 -4.73 -8.53 -14.60
CA ILE A 54 -3.91 -9.30 -13.64
C ILE A 54 -4.17 -8.77 -12.23
N PRO A 55 -5.06 -9.41 -11.45
CA PRO A 55 -5.56 -8.83 -10.19
C PRO A 55 -4.61 -8.99 -9.00
N PHE A 56 -3.61 -9.87 -9.11
CA PHE A 56 -2.69 -10.19 -8.01
C PHE A 56 -1.27 -9.81 -8.38
N TRP A 57 -0.84 -8.69 -7.82
CA TRP A 57 0.48 -8.13 -8.02
C TRP A 57 1.04 -7.59 -6.70
N ASN A 58 2.36 -7.53 -6.60
CA ASN A 58 3.05 -6.85 -5.52
C ASN A 58 4.41 -6.32 -5.97
N THR A 59 5.04 -5.58 -5.10
CA THR A 59 6.43 -5.17 -5.16
C THR A 59 7.16 -5.66 -3.92
N ASP A 60 8.46 -5.78 -3.96
CA ASP A 60 9.28 -6.01 -2.78
C ASP A 60 9.24 -4.77 -1.91
N LEU A 61 8.63 -4.88 -0.71
CA LEU A 61 8.40 -3.72 0.15
C LEU A 61 9.72 -3.16 0.68
N GLY A 62 9.94 -1.88 0.37
CA GLY A 62 11.20 -1.19 0.64
C GLY A 62 12.23 -1.31 -0.49
N GLY A 63 11.92 -2.09 -1.53
CA GLY A 63 12.85 -2.44 -2.61
C GLY A 63 13.60 -3.75 -2.36
N PHE A 64 14.25 -4.27 -3.40
CA PHE A 64 15.06 -5.48 -3.31
C PHE A 64 16.53 -5.17 -3.02
N PHE A 65 17.11 -4.14 -3.65
CA PHE A 65 18.49 -3.72 -3.47
C PHE A 65 18.61 -2.49 -2.59
N TYR A 66 19.25 -2.65 -1.42
CA TYR A 66 19.45 -1.56 -0.45
C TYR A 66 20.83 -0.89 -0.56
N TRP A 67 21.49 -1.01 -1.70
CA TRP A 67 22.87 -0.52 -1.90
C TRP A 67 23.05 0.97 -1.61
N GLU A 68 22.04 1.78 -1.88
CA GLU A 68 22.06 3.22 -1.62
C GLU A 68 21.99 3.60 -0.14
N PHE A 69 21.79 2.60 0.74
CA PHE A 69 21.68 2.78 2.18
C PHE A 69 22.70 1.93 2.94
N GLU A 70 23.79 1.53 2.25
CA GLU A 70 24.86 0.66 2.82
C GLU A 70 24.31 -0.65 3.40
N GLN A 71 23.12 -1.04 3.01
CA GLN A 71 22.39 -2.20 3.55
C GLN A 71 22.19 -2.14 5.08
N ASP A 72 22.11 -0.91 5.64
CA ASP A 72 21.92 -0.68 7.06
C ASP A 72 20.45 -0.39 7.39
N PRO A 73 19.74 -1.30 8.08
CA PRO A 73 18.36 -1.09 8.50
C PRO A 73 18.19 -0.01 9.58
N LYS A 74 19.29 0.48 10.14
CA LYS A 74 19.28 1.61 11.09
C LYS A 74 19.46 2.97 10.42
N ASN A 75 19.72 3.00 9.11
CA ASN A 75 19.78 4.23 8.34
C ASN A 75 18.41 4.92 8.35
N PRO A 76 18.27 6.14 8.91
CA PRO A 76 16.95 6.80 9.03
C PRO A 76 16.23 7.01 7.71
N ALA A 77 16.96 7.28 6.61
CA ALA A 77 16.34 7.46 5.29
C ALA A 77 15.78 6.13 4.75
N LEU A 78 16.45 5.01 5.00
CA LEU A 78 15.92 3.69 4.69
C LEU A 78 14.72 3.36 5.59
N GLN A 79 14.78 3.70 6.87
CA GLN A 79 13.67 3.49 7.80
C GLN A 79 12.41 4.22 7.35
N GLU A 80 12.51 5.47 6.88
CA GLU A 80 11.36 6.21 6.35
C GLU A 80 10.82 5.56 5.08
N LEU A 81 11.68 5.26 4.12
CA LEU A 81 11.28 4.60 2.87
C LEU A 81 10.59 3.26 3.14
N GLN A 82 11.18 2.40 3.99
CA GLN A 82 10.62 1.11 4.35
C GLN A 82 9.26 1.26 5.04
N THR A 83 9.13 2.22 5.96
CA THR A 83 7.89 2.48 6.67
C THR A 83 6.78 2.87 5.70
N ARG A 84 7.03 3.84 4.81
CA ARG A 84 6.05 4.30 3.81
C ARG A 84 5.68 3.20 2.82
N TRP A 85 6.63 2.36 2.45
CA TRP A 85 6.35 1.23 1.56
C TRP A 85 5.54 0.13 2.26
N MET A 86 5.77 -0.12 3.55
CA MET A 86 4.97 -1.03 4.37
C MET A 86 3.53 -0.53 4.56
N GLU A 87 3.34 0.78 4.74
CA GLU A 87 2.02 1.41 4.78
C GLU A 87 1.25 1.13 3.49
N TRP A 88 1.88 1.38 2.36
CA TRP A 88 1.29 1.08 1.06
C TRP A 88 1.06 -0.42 0.88
N GLY A 89 1.99 -1.27 1.28
CA GLY A 89 1.88 -2.72 1.22
C GLY A 89 0.63 -3.28 1.91
N THR A 90 0.14 -2.59 2.94
CA THR A 90 -1.11 -2.93 3.63
C THR A 90 -2.31 -2.95 2.69
N PHE A 91 -2.29 -2.13 1.65
CA PHE A 91 -3.36 -1.97 0.66
C PHE A 91 -2.97 -2.50 -0.72
N MET A 92 -2.04 -3.44 -0.78
CA MET A 92 -1.73 -4.22 -1.97
C MET A 92 -2.45 -5.57 -1.96
N PRO A 93 -2.64 -6.22 -3.11
CA PRO A 93 -3.16 -7.59 -3.15
C PRO A 93 -2.32 -8.55 -2.31
N LEU A 94 -1.01 -8.45 -2.38
CA LEU A 94 -0.04 -9.22 -1.60
C LEU A 94 0.90 -8.28 -0.86
N MET A 95 1.12 -8.54 0.41
CA MET A 95 2.07 -7.82 1.25
C MET A 95 3.26 -8.73 1.54
N ARG A 96 4.44 -8.38 1.04
CA ARG A 96 5.64 -9.22 1.14
C ARG A 96 6.90 -8.40 1.32
N ASN A 97 7.63 -8.62 2.40
CA ASN A 97 9.00 -8.17 2.54
C ASN A 97 9.95 -9.14 1.81
N HIS A 98 10.88 -8.60 1.06
CA HIS A 98 11.91 -9.38 0.39
C HIS A 98 13.04 -8.46 -0.06
N CYS A 99 14.29 -8.89 0.15
CA CYS A 99 15.47 -8.13 -0.26
C CYS A 99 16.64 -9.05 -0.60
N SER A 100 17.67 -8.48 -1.20
CA SER A 100 18.89 -9.19 -1.55
C SER A 100 19.76 -9.47 -0.32
N SER A 101 20.42 -10.62 -0.30
CA SER A 101 21.49 -10.93 0.67
C SER A 101 22.63 -9.91 0.54
N PRO A 102 23.30 -9.54 1.65
CA PRO A 102 23.17 -10.06 3.01
C PRO A 102 22.08 -9.37 3.84
N MET A 103 21.38 -8.37 3.27
CA MET A 103 20.32 -7.69 3.96
C MET A 103 19.14 -8.62 4.27
N VAL A 104 18.47 -8.38 5.41
CA VAL A 104 17.21 -9.01 5.81
C VAL A 104 16.24 -7.89 6.15
N SER A 105 15.03 -7.94 5.59
CA SER A 105 14.01 -6.87 5.76
C SER A 105 12.98 -7.20 6.85
N GLU A 106 13.42 -7.81 7.93
CA GLU A 106 12.55 -8.14 9.05
C GLU A 106 12.32 -6.93 9.97
N LEU A 107 11.09 -6.79 10.46
CA LEU A 107 10.65 -5.66 11.26
C LEU A 107 11.61 -5.31 12.41
N TYR A 108 12.07 -6.32 13.15
CA TYR A 108 12.94 -6.14 14.34
C TYR A 108 14.33 -5.59 14.00
N LEU A 109 14.75 -5.61 12.76
CA LEU A 109 16.02 -5.02 12.33
C LEU A 109 15.92 -3.49 12.19
N PHE A 110 14.75 -3.00 11.84
CA PHE A 110 14.52 -1.56 11.73
C PHE A 110 14.30 -0.86 13.07
N GLY A 111 14.03 -1.60 14.12
CA GLY A 111 13.81 -1.05 15.45
C GLY A 111 13.20 -2.03 16.44
N LYS A 112 12.80 -1.50 17.56
CA LYS A 112 12.08 -2.19 18.64
C LYS A 112 10.88 -1.36 19.07
N GLU A 113 10.06 -1.89 19.95
CA GLU A 113 8.92 -1.17 20.54
C GLU A 113 9.36 0.16 21.15
N GLY A 114 8.67 1.24 20.78
CA GLY A 114 9.02 2.61 21.10
C GLY A 114 9.82 3.34 20.03
N ASP A 115 10.45 2.63 19.09
CA ASP A 115 11.12 3.25 17.95
C ASP A 115 10.09 3.59 16.86
N TRP A 116 10.14 4.79 16.32
CA TRP A 116 9.12 5.32 15.41
C TRP A 116 8.87 4.44 14.16
N ALA A 117 9.94 3.92 13.54
CA ALA A 117 9.84 3.09 12.35
C ALA A 117 9.19 1.74 12.66
N TYR A 118 9.62 1.11 13.76
CA TYR A 118 9.06 -0.15 14.22
C TYR A 118 7.58 -0.02 14.56
N ASP A 119 7.20 0.99 15.34
CA ASP A 119 5.82 1.18 15.78
C ASP A 119 4.89 1.49 14.62
N ALA A 120 5.31 2.34 13.69
CA ALA A 120 4.53 2.65 12.49
C ALA A 120 4.32 1.40 11.62
N MET A 121 5.38 0.66 11.30
CA MET A 121 5.27 -0.59 10.53
C MET A 121 4.42 -1.63 11.25
N LYS A 122 4.58 -1.82 12.57
CA LYS A 122 3.76 -2.72 13.38
C LYS A 122 2.27 -2.36 13.34
N LYS A 123 1.94 -1.06 13.38
CA LYS A 123 0.57 -0.55 13.24
C LYS A 123 -0.05 -1.00 11.90
N PHE A 124 0.67 -0.83 10.80
CA PHE A 124 0.17 -1.19 9.48
C PHE A 124 0.12 -2.72 9.24
N ILE A 125 1.06 -3.49 9.77
CA ILE A 125 0.97 -4.95 9.77
C ILE A 125 -0.30 -5.41 10.51
N ARG A 126 -0.58 -4.87 11.69
CA ARG A 126 -1.81 -5.17 12.43
C ARG A 126 -3.07 -4.77 11.66
N LEU A 127 -3.04 -3.59 11.01
CA LEU A 127 -4.13 -3.15 10.15
C LEU A 127 -4.36 -4.14 9.00
N ARG A 128 -3.29 -4.64 8.36
CA ARG A 128 -3.38 -5.67 7.31
C ARG A 128 -4.12 -6.91 7.79
N TYR A 129 -3.80 -7.41 8.98
CA TYR A 129 -4.50 -8.55 9.57
C TYR A 129 -5.99 -8.27 9.82
N ARG A 130 -6.33 -7.08 10.29
CA ARG A 130 -7.73 -6.67 10.46
C ARG A 130 -8.49 -6.56 9.14
N LEU A 131 -7.81 -6.22 8.05
CA LEU A 131 -8.37 -6.14 6.71
C LEU A 131 -8.46 -7.49 5.98
N LEU A 132 -7.94 -8.60 6.54
CA LEU A 132 -7.95 -9.91 5.88
C LEU A 132 -9.33 -10.36 5.40
N PRO A 133 -10.44 -10.21 6.15
CA PRO A 133 -11.76 -10.55 5.65
C PRO A 133 -12.17 -9.74 4.42
N TYR A 134 -11.86 -8.44 4.41
CA TYR A 134 -12.11 -7.56 3.27
C TYR A 134 -11.27 -7.96 2.06
N ILE A 135 -9.98 -8.24 2.28
CA ILE A 135 -9.05 -8.67 1.24
C ILE A 135 -9.52 -10.01 0.63
N TYR A 136 -9.87 -10.96 1.48
CA TYR A 136 -10.34 -12.27 1.05
C TYR A 136 -11.63 -12.19 0.22
N SER A 137 -12.59 -11.36 0.64
CA SER A 137 -13.84 -11.12 -0.10
C SER A 137 -13.58 -10.50 -1.47
N ASN A 138 -12.66 -9.51 -1.54
CA ASN A 138 -12.28 -8.89 -2.82
C ASN A 138 -11.45 -9.85 -3.70
N ALA A 139 -10.64 -10.72 -3.13
CA ALA A 139 -9.96 -11.78 -3.87
C ALA A 139 -10.96 -12.79 -4.43
N GLY A 140 -12.00 -13.14 -3.68
CA GLY A 140 -13.13 -13.92 -4.17
C GLY A 140 -13.84 -13.26 -5.35
N ALA A 141 -14.11 -11.96 -5.26
CA ALA A 141 -14.70 -11.19 -6.34
C ALA A 141 -13.78 -11.10 -7.58
N ALA A 142 -12.46 -11.08 -7.40
CA ALA A 142 -11.51 -11.13 -8.51
C ALA A 142 -11.62 -12.45 -9.28
N VAL A 143 -11.79 -13.57 -8.58
CA VAL A 143 -11.91 -14.91 -9.19
C VAL A 143 -13.27 -15.13 -9.81
N GLN A 144 -14.36 -14.74 -9.12
CA GLN A 144 -15.74 -15.06 -9.51
C GLN A 144 -16.32 -14.04 -10.50
N HIS A 145 -15.87 -12.78 -10.45
CA HIS A 145 -16.47 -11.66 -11.18
C HIS A 145 -15.45 -10.86 -11.99
N SER A 146 -14.26 -11.42 -12.24
CA SER A 146 -13.16 -10.74 -12.99
C SER A 146 -12.85 -9.34 -12.45
N ASN A 147 -12.92 -9.18 -11.14
CA ASN A 147 -12.63 -7.93 -10.46
C ASN A 147 -11.12 -7.80 -10.16
N THR A 148 -10.70 -6.70 -9.55
CA THR A 148 -9.32 -6.51 -9.10
C THR A 148 -9.28 -5.78 -7.77
N LEU A 149 -8.19 -5.96 -7.00
CA LEU A 149 -8.02 -5.32 -5.70
C LEU A 149 -7.42 -3.92 -5.81
N MET A 150 -6.40 -3.73 -6.64
CA MET A 150 -5.85 -2.40 -6.95
C MET A 150 -6.59 -1.85 -8.17
N ARG A 151 -7.53 -0.93 -7.95
CA ARG A 151 -8.38 -0.40 -9.00
C ARG A 151 -7.97 1.02 -9.35
N ALA A 152 -7.46 1.22 -10.55
CA ALA A 152 -7.26 2.57 -11.07
C ALA A 152 -8.59 3.34 -11.03
N LEU A 153 -8.56 4.60 -10.62
CA LEU A 153 -9.80 5.38 -10.45
C LEU A 153 -10.62 5.48 -11.75
N VAL A 154 -9.98 5.44 -12.91
CA VAL A 154 -10.66 5.39 -14.21
C VAL A 154 -11.62 4.21 -14.38
N MET A 155 -11.41 3.11 -13.66
CA MET A 155 -12.29 1.93 -13.74
C MET A 155 -13.68 2.17 -13.15
N ASP A 156 -13.79 3.04 -12.15
CA ASP A 156 -15.03 3.32 -11.44
C ASP A 156 -15.52 4.77 -11.61
N TYR A 157 -14.63 5.68 -12.04
CA TYR A 157 -14.88 7.12 -12.17
C TYR A 157 -14.44 7.66 -13.53
N ALA A 158 -14.76 6.94 -14.61
CA ALA A 158 -14.37 7.33 -15.98
C ALA A 158 -14.93 8.70 -16.40
N HIS A 159 -16.07 9.13 -15.84
CA HIS A 159 -16.70 10.43 -16.11
C HIS A 159 -16.07 11.59 -15.35
N ASP A 160 -15.38 11.31 -14.25
CA ASP A 160 -14.61 12.28 -13.48
C ASP A 160 -13.21 12.41 -14.09
N ARG A 161 -12.99 13.46 -14.85
CA ARG A 161 -11.74 13.67 -15.58
C ARG A 161 -10.51 13.74 -14.66
N LYS A 162 -10.67 14.29 -13.46
CA LYS A 162 -9.57 14.35 -12.48
C LYS A 162 -9.24 12.95 -11.94
N ALA A 163 -10.26 12.19 -11.54
CA ALA A 163 -10.08 10.82 -11.08
C ALA A 163 -9.49 9.93 -12.19
N ALA A 164 -10.02 10.03 -13.41
CA ALA A 164 -9.61 9.18 -14.53
C ALA A 164 -8.12 9.36 -14.94
N THR A 165 -7.51 10.49 -14.61
CA THR A 165 -6.11 10.79 -14.92
C THR A 165 -5.15 10.53 -13.74
N ARG A 166 -5.65 10.16 -12.57
CA ARG A 166 -4.83 9.86 -11.39
C ARG A 166 -4.14 8.50 -11.54
N ASN A 167 -2.84 8.48 -11.30
CA ASN A 167 -2.01 7.28 -11.31
C ASN A 167 -1.23 7.07 -10.00
N ASP A 168 -1.48 7.90 -9.01
CA ASP A 168 -0.78 7.99 -7.74
C ASP A 168 -1.69 7.70 -6.52
N GLU A 169 -2.96 7.44 -6.77
CA GLU A 169 -3.99 7.02 -5.83
C GLU A 169 -4.98 6.07 -6.52
N TYR A 170 -5.62 5.20 -5.74
CA TYR A 170 -6.48 4.16 -6.30
C TYR A 170 -7.50 3.64 -5.28
N LEU A 171 -8.48 2.86 -5.74
CA LEU A 171 -9.34 2.09 -4.84
C LEU A 171 -8.70 0.74 -4.53
N PHE A 172 -8.55 0.43 -3.25
CA PHE A 172 -8.28 -0.93 -2.77
C PHE A 172 -9.61 -1.65 -2.55
N GLY A 173 -9.90 -2.64 -3.39
CA GLY A 173 -11.27 -3.12 -3.57
C GLY A 173 -12.14 -2.03 -4.21
N ARG A 174 -13.41 -1.94 -3.82
CA ARG A 174 -14.33 -0.93 -4.37
C ARG A 174 -14.62 0.24 -3.41
N ASN A 175 -14.13 0.15 -2.18
CA ASN A 175 -14.65 0.99 -1.10
C ASN A 175 -13.56 1.79 -0.37
N LEU A 176 -12.30 1.45 -0.52
CA LEU A 176 -11.19 2.12 0.14
C LEU A 176 -10.35 2.89 -0.88
N LEU A 177 -10.46 4.21 -0.91
CA LEU A 177 -9.52 5.07 -1.62
C LEU A 177 -8.25 5.18 -0.78
N VAL A 178 -7.09 4.96 -1.39
CA VAL A 178 -5.79 5.06 -0.74
C VAL A 178 -4.82 5.88 -1.57
N LYS A 179 -4.03 6.68 -0.88
CA LYS A 179 -2.99 7.53 -1.48
C LYS A 179 -1.64 7.21 -0.82
N PRO A 180 -0.79 6.41 -1.46
CA PRO A 180 0.57 6.17 -0.97
C PRO A 180 1.36 7.47 -0.84
N VAL A 181 2.16 7.57 0.21
CA VAL A 181 3.13 8.65 0.41
C VAL A 181 4.43 8.22 -0.25
N THR A 182 4.79 8.84 -1.37
CA THR A 182 5.88 8.40 -2.24
C THR A 182 7.06 9.38 -2.31
N ASP A 183 7.08 10.34 -1.41
CA ASP A 183 8.17 11.30 -1.30
C ASP A 183 8.63 11.39 0.18
N PRO A 184 9.93 11.59 0.46
CA PRO A 184 10.43 11.70 1.82
C PRO A 184 9.92 12.98 2.49
N MET A 185 9.65 12.89 3.79
CA MET A 185 9.18 14.03 4.58
C MET A 185 10.07 14.32 5.79
N TYR A 186 10.70 13.30 6.33
CA TYR A 186 11.39 13.37 7.64
C TYR A 186 12.88 13.15 7.55
N THR A 187 13.37 12.64 6.43
CA THR A 187 14.76 12.29 6.26
C THR A 187 15.33 12.86 4.97
N TRP A 188 16.63 13.00 4.95
CA TRP A 188 17.41 13.23 3.76
C TRP A 188 18.63 12.30 3.73
N LYS A 189 19.21 12.08 2.58
CA LYS A 189 20.39 11.25 2.36
C LYS A 189 21.50 12.10 1.75
N ASP A 190 22.70 12.02 2.31
CA ASP A 190 23.88 12.67 1.77
C ASP A 190 24.63 11.78 0.75
N ASP A 191 25.66 12.35 0.12
CA ASP A 191 26.48 11.65 -0.88
C ASP A 191 27.25 10.44 -0.32
N ASN A 192 27.41 10.37 1.01
CA ASN A 192 28.00 9.22 1.69
C ASN A 192 26.97 8.14 2.02
N LYS A 193 25.76 8.22 1.45
CA LYS A 193 24.65 7.28 1.66
C LYS A 193 24.09 7.27 3.09
N ARG A 194 24.51 8.20 3.95
CA ARG A 194 23.97 8.33 5.29
C ARG A 194 22.61 8.99 5.27
N GLY A 195 21.68 8.41 6.00
CA GLY A 195 20.37 9.01 6.24
C GLY A 195 20.38 9.83 7.52
N HIS A 196 19.72 10.97 7.48
CA HIS A 196 19.61 11.90 8.60
C HIS A 196 18.14 12.26 8.81
N LEU A 197 17.72 12.37 10.08
CA LEU A 197 16.43 12.93 10.43
C LEU A 197 16.46 14.45 10.30
N ILE A 198 15.53 15.01 9.54
CA ILE A 198 15.31 16.46 9.40
C ILE A 198 14.52 16.99 10.59
N TYR A 199 13.53 16.20 11.05
CA TYR A 199 12.63 16.56 12.12
C TYR A 199 12.80 15.60 13.30
N PRO A 200 12.96 16.14 14.53
CA PRO A 200 13.10 15.30 15.72
C PRO A 200 11.81 14.54 16.06
N ASP A 201 10.65 15.04 15.66
CA ASP A 201 9.37 14.41 15.88
C ASP A 201 8.70 14.02 14.54
N VAL A 202 8.86 12.77 14.19
CA VAL A 202 8.27 12.18 12.97
C VAL A 202 6.73 11.97 13.07
N LYS A 203 6.14 12.19 14.23
CA LYS A 203 4.68 12.15 14.41
C LYS A 203 4.01 13.43 13.94
N GLN A 204 4.77 14.50 13.76
CA GLN A 204 4.27 15.73 13.13
C GLN A 204 4.46 15.63 11.62
N ALA A 205 3.43 15.99 10.86
CA ALA A 205 3.52 15.98 9.41
C ALA A 205 4.48 17.08 8.94
N ALA A 206 5.50 16.71 8.17
CA ALA A 206 6.44 17.67 7.58
C ALA A 206 5.81 18.43 6.41
N ALA A 207 5.01 17.74 5.58
CA ALA A 207 4.29 18.32 4.45
C ALA A 207 2.92 17.63 4.26
N PRO A 208 1.90 18.37 3.80
CA PRO A 208 0.63 17.76 3.48
C PRO A 208 0.69 17.02 2.13
N VAL A 209 0.03 15.88 2.07
CA VAL A 209 -0.18 15.11 0.84
C VAL A 209 -1.48 15.54 0.18
N GLU A 210 -1.43 15.73 -1.14
CA GLU A 210 -2.61 16.02 -1.94
C GLU A 210 -3.34 14.72 -2.28
N VAL A 211 -4.66 14.72 -2.06
CA VAL A 211 -5.56 13.61 -2.37
C VAL A 211 -6.78 14.15 -3.09
N TYR A 212 -7.21 13.48 -4.14
CA TYR A 212 -8.45 13.79 -4.84
C TYR A 212 -9.54 12.81 -4.42
N LEU A 213 -10.66 13.31 -3.94
CA LEU A 213 -11.86 12.50 -3.67
C LEU A 213 -12.75 12.51 -4.91
N PRO A 214 -12.93 11.38 -5.62
CA PRO A 214 -13.78 11.32 -6.81
C PRO A 214 -15.20 11.82 -6.57
N GLU A 215 -15.76 12.50 -7.57
CA GLU A 215 -17.12 13.00 -7.55
C GLU A 215 -18.18 11.88 -7.58
N GLY A 216 -19.42 12.21 -7.24
CA GLY A 216 -20.56 11.28 -7.26
C GLY A 216 -20.70 10.42 -6.00
N ASN A 217 -19.83 10.55 -5.03
CA ASN A 217 -19.93 9.88 -3.72
C ASN A 217 -19.45 10.81 -2.61
N ASP A 218 -19.94 10.59 -1.41
CA ASP A 218 -19.31 11.10 -0.20
C ASP A 218 -18.29 10.08 0.31
N TRP A 219 -17.35 10.57 1.10
CA TRP A 219 -16.24 9.81 1.64
C TRP A 219 -16.12 10.02 3.14
N TYR A 220 -15.58 9.03 3.84
CA TYR A 220 -15.20 9.12 5.24
C TYR A 220 -13.70 8.97 5.37
N ASP A 221 -13.04 9.91 6.03
CA ASP A 221 -11.62 9.75 6.37
C ASP A 221 -11.43 8.49 7.23
N PHE A 222 -10.53 7.61 6.81
CA PHE A 222 -10.33 6.29 7.43
C PHE A 222 -9.86 6.39 8.89
N TRP A 223 -9.14 7.46 9.22
CA TRP A 223 -8.52 7.63 10.53
C TRP A 223 -9.36 8.44 11.50
N THR A 224 -10.06 9.46 11.01
CA THR A 224 -10.82 10.40 11.83
C THR A 224 -12.32 10.19 11.78
N ASN A 225 -12.81 9.43 10.78
CA ASN A 225 -14.23 9.27 10.50
C ASN A 225 -14.95 10.57 10.08
N GLU A 226 -14.18 11.58 9.67
CA GLU A 226 -14.75 12.83 9.13
C GLU A 226 -15.44 12.55 7.78
N ARG A 227 -16.68 13.02 7.64
CA ARG A 227 -17.41 12.96 6.36
C ARG A 227 -16.99 14.09 5.44
N LEU A 228 -16.71 13.76 4.20
CA LEU A 228 -16.18 14.66 3.17
C LEU A 228 -16.96 14.46 1.87
N ASN A 229 -17.27 15.54 1.17
CA ASN A 229 -17.89 15.47 -0.14
C ASN A 229 -16.86 15.01 -1.19
N GLY A 230 -17.33 14.31 -2.22
CA GLY A 230 -16.52 14.04 -3.41
C GLY A 230 -16.35 15.28 -4.31
N GLY A 231 -15.57 15.12 -5.39
CA GLY A 231 -15.30 16.17 -6.35
C GLY A 231 -14.28 17.21 -5.87
N GLN A 232 -13.53 16.94 -4.79
CA GLN A 232 -12.60 17.92 -4.21
C GLN A 232 -11.19 17.37 -4.04
N THR A 233 -10.23 18.28 -4.05
CA THR A 233 -8.83 17.98 -3.72
C THR A 233 -8.56 18.43 -2.29
N LEU A 234 -8.00 17.55 -1.50
CA LEU A 234 -7.62 17.79 -0.11
C LEU A 234 -6.10 17.87 0.04
N ARG A 235 -5.63 18.58 1.03
CA ARG A 235 -4.25 18.55 1.49
C ARG A 235 -4.24 18.04 2.93
N ARG A 236 -3.79 16.80 3.12
CA ARG A 236 -3.85 16.11 4.41
C ARG A 236 -2.47 15.98 5.04
N PRO A 237 -2.29 16.38 6.29
CA PRO A 237 -1.09 16.05 7.05
C PRO A 237 -0.94 14.53 7.16
N CYS A 238 0.28 14.04 6.94
CA CYS A 238 0.56 12.60 6.96
C CYS A 238 1.76 12.32 7.88
N PRO A 239 1.54 12.30 9.22
CA PRO A 239 2.56 11.81 10.14
C PRO A 239 3.04 10.41 9.73
N ILE A 240 4.21 9.99 10.24
CA ILE A 240 4.88 8.77 9.78
C ILE A 240 4.05 7.49 10.00
N ASP A 241 3.02 7.55 10.79
CA ASP A 241 2.12 6.44 11.07
C ASP A 241 0.71 6.63 10.46
N ILE A 242 0.57 7.56 9.52
CA ILE A 242 -0.68 7.86 8.78
C ILE A 242 -0.40 7.88 7.28
N MET A 243 -1.14 7.06 6.54
CA MET A 243 -1.26 7.15 5.09
C MET A 243 -2.69 7.59 4.75
N PRO A 244 -2.91 8.56 3.85
CA PRO A 244 -4.25 8.98 3.47
C PRO A 244 -5.09 7.80 2.96
N GLY A 245 -6.25 7.63 3.57
CA GLY A 245 -7.22 6.61 3.22
C GLY A 245 -8.64 7.12 3.45
N TYR A 246 -9.57 6.76 2.59
CA TYR A 246 -10.96 7.19 2.65
C TYR A 246 -11.90 6.04 2.32
N VAL A 247 -12.99 5.95 3.07
CA VAL A 247 -14.03 4.95 2.85
C VAL A 247 -15.18 5.60 2.09
N LYS A 248 -15.61 4.96 1.03
CA LYS A 248 -16.77 5.39 0.25
C LYS A 248 -18.02 5.30 1.10
N ALA A 249 -18.83 6.36 1.15
CA ALA A 249 -20.09 6.39 1.89
C ALA A 249 -21.04 5.29 1.41
N GLY A 250 -21.79 4.71 2.34
CA GLY A 250 -22.68 3.57 2.05
C GLY A 250 -21.97 2.23 1.91
N SER A 251 -20.65 2.20 2.10
CA SER A 251 -19.87 0.97 2.13
C SER A 251 -19.71 0.49 3.57
N ASN A 252 -19.68 -0.82 3.73
CA ASN A 252 -19.35 -1.44 5.01
C ASN A 252 -18.11 -2.36 4.82
N PRO A 253 -16.89 -1.79 4.79
CA PRO A 253 -15.71 -2.62 4.70
C PRO A 253 -15.59 -3.42 6.00
N PRO A 254 -15.58 -4.74 5.96
CA PRO A 254 -15.45 -5.55 7.15
C PRO A 254 -14.06 -5.33 7.76
N GLY A 255 -14.02 -4.69 8.92
CA GLY A 255 -12.87 -4.73 9.80
C GLY A 255 -12.94 -6.02 10.61
N GLY A 256 -11.96 -6.90 10.52
CA GLY A 256 -11.79 -7.98 11.47
C GLY A 256 -11.54 -7.38 12.88
N THR A 257 -12.21 -7.89 13.87
CA THR A 257 -11.97 -7.50 15.27
C THR A 257 -10.70 -8.17 15.77
N ASP A 258 -9.70 -7.40 16.21
CA ASP A 258 -8.91 -7.84 17.37
C ASP A 258 -9.91 -7.78 18.53
N GLY A 259 -10.47 -8.94 18.90
CA GLY A 259 -11.59 -9.07 19.79
C GLY A 259 -11.74 -7.88 20.76
N GLN A 260 -12.66 -7.01 20.51
CA GLN A 260 -13.41 -6.13 21.39
C GLN A 260 -13.55 -4.64 21.06
N GLU A 261 -12.84 -4.02 20.12
CA GLU A 261 -12.96 -2.53 20.01
C GLU A 261 -13.62 -1.97 18.74
N SER A 262 -14.20 -2.75 17.87
CA SER A 262 -14.85 -2.23 16.65
C SER A 262 -16.39 -2.38 16.63
N ALA A 263 -17.02 -2.69 17.74
CA ALA A 263 -18.47 -2.64 17.87
C ALA A 263 -18.91 -1.17 17.96
N GLY A 264 -19.23 -0.55 16.83
CA GLY A 264 -19.81 0.79 16.81
C GLY A 264 -19.43 1.71 15.66
N LYS A 265 -18.52 1.32 14.77
CA LYS A 265 -18.24 2.13 13.58
C LYS A 265 -18.99 1.57 12.37
N THR A 266 -20.20 2.03 12.15
CA THR A 266 -20.92 1.93 10.86
C THR A 266 -20.37 3.03 9.95
N TRP A 267 -19.76 2.65 8.84
CA TRP A 267 -19.28 3.53 7.79
C TRP A 267 -20.39 3.88 6.79
#